data_550e42f59a65b676c50bb4dbbc00691b
#
_entry.id   550e42f59a65b676c50bb4dbbc00691b
#
_cell.length_a   1.000
_cell.length_b   1.000
_cell.length_c   1.000
_cell.angle_alpha   90.00
_cell.angle_beta   90.00
_cell.angle_gamma   90.00
#
_symmetry.space_group_name_H-M   'P 1'
#
loop_
_entity.id
_entity.type
_entity.pdbx_description
1 polymer ?
#
loop_
_entity_poly.entity_id
_entity_poly.type
_entity_poly.pdbx_seq_one_letter_code
_entity_poly.pdbx_strand_id
1 'polypeptide(L)' 'MTIGEACKMRIEQLCLERNITLNKLAIISGITQSTLNNIISGRNKSTTVSTIKKICDGLEISVLEFFSAEIFNDLEQEIV' A
#
# COMPACT_ATOMS: atom_id res chain seq x y z
N MET A 1 -12.51 -9.01 0.49
CA MET A 1 -11.85 -7.87 1.17
C MET A 1 -12.02 -6.61 0.36
N THR A 2 -11.90 -5.46 1.00
CA THR A 2 -11.97 -4.18 0.31
C THR A 2 -10.65 -3.87 -0.40
N ILE A 3 -10.69 -2.93 -1.35
CA ILE A 3 -9.46 -2.47 -2.00
C ILE A 3 -8.47 -1.87 -0.99
N GLY A 4 -8.99 -1.17 0.03
CA GLY A 4 -8.13 -0.61 1.07
C GLY A 4 -7.39 -1.69 1.87
N GLU A 5 -8.10 -2.75 2.24
CA GLU A 5 -7.49 -3.89 2.93
C GLU A 5 -6.45 -4.59 2.06
N ALA A 6 -6.75 -4.75 0.77
CA ALA A 6 -5.81 -5.37 -0.15
C ALA A 6 -4.54 -4.53 -0.31
N CYS A 7 -4.67 -3.21 -0.40
CA CYS A 7 -3.51 -2.32 -0.47
C CYS A 7 -2.65 -2.43 0.79
N LYS A 8 -3.29 -2.46 1.97
CA LYS A 8 -2.57 -2.66 3.23
C LYS A 8 -1.76 -3.95 3.21
N MET A 9 -2.42 -5.06 2.83
CA MET A 9 -1.76 -6.36 2.79
C MET A 9 -0.61 -6.39 1.79
N ARG A 10 -0.80 -5.74 0.64
CA ARG A 10 0.25 -5.66 -0.37
C ARG A 10 1.47 -4.90 0.13
N ILE A 11 1.24 -3.78 0.81
CA ILE A 11 2.32 -2.98 1.41
C ILE A 11 3.08 -3.81 2.43
N GLU A 12 2.36 -4.50 3.31
CA GLU A 12 2.99 -5.35 4.32
C GLU A 12 3.80 -6.48 3.69
N GLN A 13 3.26 -7.10 2.66
CA GLN A 13 3.94 -8.16 1.92
C GLN A 13 5.26 -7.66 1.30
N LEU A 14 5.21 -6.50 0.65
CA LEU A 14 6.39 -5.93 0.01
C LEU A 14 7.46 -5.55 1.03
N CYS A 15 7.07 -5.01 2.17
CA CYS A 15 8.02 -4.71 3.25
C CYS A 15 8.67 -5.99 3.78
N LEU A 16 7.89 -7.04 3.94
CA LEU A 16 8.39 -8.32 4.41
C LEU A 16 9.38 -8.91 3.41
N GLU A 17 9.05 -8.90 2.13
CA GLU A 17 9.93 -9.39 1.06
C GLU A 17 11.24 -8.63 1.00
N ARG A 18 11.20 -7.31 1.24
CA ARG A 18 12.36 -6.44 1.21
C ARG A 18 13.09 -6.39 2.53
N ASN A 19 12.55 -7.02 3.57
CA ASN A 19 13.12 -7.00 4.92
C ASN A 19 13.32 -5.57 5.42
N ILE A 20 12.32 -4.73 5.22
CA ILE A 20 12.31 -3.35 5.72
C ILE A 20 11.12 -3.13 6.64
N THR A 21 11.25 -2.15 7.53
CA THR A 21 10.17 -1.76 8.43
C THR A 21 9.21 -0.77 7.74
N LEU A 22 8.04 -0.61 8.30
CA LEU A 22 7.11 0.42 7.83
C LEU A 22 7.69 1.82 7.98
N ASN A 23 8.45 2.05 9.06
CA ASN A 23 9.14 3.32 9.25
C ASN A 23 10.10 3.61 8.10
N LYS A 24 10.89 2.62 7.71
CA LYS A 24 11.80 2.74 6.58
C LYS A 24 11.04 3.01 5.29
N LEU A 25 9.93 2.32 5.08
CA LEU A 25 9.10 2.54 3.90
C LEU A 25 8.63 3.99 3.81
N ALA A 26 8.16 4.56 4.90
CA ALA A 26 7.71 5.95 4.92
C ALA A 26 8.84 6.89 4.50
N ILE A 27 10.04 6.66 5.01
CA ILE A 27 11.21 7.49 4.70
C ILE A 27 11.54 7.41 3.21
N ILE A 28 11.68 6.22 2.65
CA ILE A 28 12.09 6.06 1.25
C ILE A 28 10.98 6.47 0.27
N SER A 29 9.73 6.49 0.73
CA SER A 29 8.58 6.87 -0.10
C SER A 29 8.26 8.36 -0.02
N GLY A 30 8.90 9.07 0.90
CA GLY A 30 8.65 10.50 1.07
C GLY A 30 7.27 10.81 1.61
N ILE A 31 6.69 9.91 2.40
CA ILE A 31 5.40 10.14 3.05
C ILE A 31 5.60 10.18 4.56
N THR A 32 4.65 10.79 5.27
CA THR A 32 4.74 10.88 6.72
C THR A 32 4.39 9.54 7.36
N GLN A 33 4.91 9.30 8.55
CA GLN A 33 4.53 8.16 9.37
C GLN A 33 3.03 8.13 9.60
N SER A 34 2.43 9.30 9.84
CA SER A 34 1.00 9.42 10.06
C SER A 34 0.19 8.92 8.86
N THR A 35 0.61 9.29 7.64
CA THR A 35 -0.06 8.84 6.42
C THR A 35 0.03 7.33 6.30
N LEU A 36 1.21 6.76 6.50
CA LEU A 36 1.39 5.32 6.39
C LEU A 36 0.62 4.58 7.48
N ASN A 37 0.65 5.08 8.71
CA ASN A 37 -0.08 4.48 9.82
C ASN A 37 -1.59 4.46 9.57
N ASN A 38 -2.13 5.51 8.94
CA ASN A 38 -3.54 5.56 8.61
C ASN A 38 -3.92 4.46 7.60
N ILE A 39 -3.05 4.20 6.64
CA ILE A 39 -3.27 3.12 5.67
C ILE A 39 -3.25 1.76 6.38
N ILE A 40 -2.23 1.54 7.19
CA ILE A 40 -1.99 0.24 7.84
C ILE A 40 -3.01 -0.03 8.94
N SER A 41 -3.44 0.98 9.67
CA SER A 41 -4.41 0.80 10.77
C SER A 41 -5.84 0.60 10.31
N GLY A 42 -6.12 0.85 9.03
CA GLY A 42 -7.47 0.76 8.50
C GLY A 42 -8.36 1.94 8.82
N ARG A 43 -7.80 3.01 9.40
CA ARG A 43 -8.56 4.23 9.69
C ARG A 43 -8.99 4.96 8.43
N ASN A 44 -8.13 4.93 7.40
CA ASN A 44 -8.47 5.43 6.09
C ASN A 44 -9.03 4.28 5.28
N LYS A 45 -10.26 4.43 4.81
CA LYS A 45 -10.88 3.44 3.94
C LYS A 45 -10.40 3.56 2.51
N SER A 46 -9.68 4.63 2.20
CA SER A 46 -9.16 4.86 0.86
C SER A 46 -7.77 5.44 0.93
N THR A 47 -6.96 5.09 -0.04
CA THR A 47 -5.60 5.61 -0.22
C THR A 47 -5.55 6.25 -1.59
N THR A 48 -4.91 7.40 -1.71
CA THR A 48 -4.83 8.06 -3.02
C THR A 48 -3.86 7.33 -3.93
N VAL A 49 -4.11 7.40 -5.23
CA VAL A 49 -3.23 6.84 -6.24
C VAL A 49 -1.84 7.46 -6.13
N SER A 50 -1.77 8.76 -5.80
CA SER A 50 -0.51 9.45 -5.63
C SER A 50 0.33 8.84 -4.50
N THR A 51 -0.31 8.48 -3.38
CA THR A 51 0.38 7.85 -2.27
C THR A 51 0.91 6.46 -2.67
N ILE A 52 0.10 5.69 -3.40
CA ILE A 52 0.54 4.39 -3.92
C ILE A 52 1.74 4.57 -4.84
N LYS A 53 1.72 5.58 -5.71
CA LYS A 53 2.84 5.87 -6.61
C LYS A 53 4.11 6.19 -5.84
N LYS A 54 4.01 6.98 -4.77
CA LYS A 54 5.16 7.30 -3.92
C LYS A 54 5.76 6.04 -3.29
N ILE A 55 4.91 5.14 -2.82
CA ILE A 55 5.34 3.87 -2.25
C ILE A 55 6.05 3.03 -3.32
N CYS A 56 5.47 2.95 -4.51
CA CYS A 56 6.09 2.22 -5.62
C CYS A 56 7.45 2.81 -5.97
N ASP A 57 7.56 4.13 -6.04
CA ASP A 57 8.84 4.79 -6.33
C ASP A 57 9.88 4.48 -5.25
N GLY A 58 9.47 4.52 -3.99
CA GLY A 58 10.35 4.19 -2.88
C GLY A 58 10.85 2.74 -2.93
N LEU A 59 10.01 1.83 -3.38
CA LEU A 59 10.36 0.42 -3.52
C LEU A 59 10.97 0.08 -4.88
N GLU A 60 11.04 1.04 -5.78
CA GLU A 60 11.57 0.86 -7.14
C GLU A 60 10.79 -0.20 -7.92
N ILE A 61 9.47 -0.16 -7.79
CA ILE A 61 8.58 -1.01 -8.57
C ILE A 61 7.59 -0.13 -9.35
N SER A 62 6.99 -0.71 -10.39
CA SER A 62 5.94 -0.01 -11.12
C SER A 62 4.61 -0.12 -10.38
N VAL A 63 3.69 0.79 -10.69
CA VAL A 63 2.31 0.69 -10.19
C VAL A 63 1.68 -0.62 -10.65
N LEU A 64 1.96 -1.03 -11.86
CA LEU A 64 1.46 -2.29 -12.40
C LEU A 64 1.93 -3.48 -11.58
N GLU A 65 3.19 -3.48 -11.23
CA GLU A 65 3.77 -4.54 -10.39
C GLU A 65 3.16 -4.57 -9.00
N PHE A 66 2.89 -3.39 -8.44
CA PHE A 66 2.21 -3.30 -7.14
C PHE A 66 0.88 -4.04 -7.16
N PHE A 67 0.08 -3.83 -8.21
CA PHE A 67 -1.27 -4.39 -8.31
C PHE A 67 -1.32 -5.77 -8.95
N SER A 68 -0.20 -6.41 -9.23
CA SER A 68 -0.18 -7.73 -9.88
C SER A 68 -0.33 -8.90 -8.90
N ALA A 69 -0.60 -8.64 -7.63
CA ALA A 69 -0.80 -9.68 -6.63
C ALA A 69 -2.23 -10.25 -6.70
N GLU A 70 -2.37 -11.52 -6.35
CA GLU A 70 -3.66 -12.21 -6.40
C GLU A 70 -4.71 -11.59 -5.48
N ILE A 71 -4.30 -10.96 -4.40
CA ILE A 71 -5.23 -10.34 -3.46
C ILE A 71 -6.11 -9.29 -4.11
N PHE A 72 -5.72 -8.76 -5.28
CA PHE A 72 -6.52 -7.77 -5.99
C PHE A 72 -7.54 -8.37 -6.93
N ASN A 73 -7.61 -9.70 -7.05
CA ASN A 73 -8.51 -10.35 -8.01
C ASN A 73 -9.93 -10.53 -7.48
N ASP A 74 -10.14 -10.51 -6.17
CA ASP A 74 -11.44 -10.82 -5.57
C ASP A 74 -11.79 -9.76 -4.54
N LEU A 75 -12.07 -8.56 -5.03
CA LEU A 75 -12.37 -7.41 -4.18
C LEU A 75 -13.88 -7.12 -4.16
N GLU A 76 -14.33 -6.59 -3.02
CA GLU A 76 -15.69 -6.13 -2.88
C GLU A 76 -15.92 -4.90 -3.77
N GLN A 77 -17.16 -4.74 -4.23
CA GLN A 77 -17.52 -3.54 -4.97
C GLN A 77 -17.50 -2.32 -4.06
N GLU A 78 -17.02 -1.22 -4.61
CA GLU A 78 -17.04 0.07 -3.89
C GLU A 78 -18.34 0.84 -4.19
N ILE A 79 -19.05 0.46 -5.23
CA ILE A 79 -20.30 1.09 -5.60
C ILE A 79 -21.40 0.59 -4.67
N VAL A 80 -22.15 1.51 -4.08
CA VAL A 80 -23.26 1.19 -3.18
C VAL A 80 -24.58 1.73 -3.71
#